data_ba4b822cde7ec1e1fa33ca96d43d4b9f
#
_entry.id   ba4b822cde7ec1e1fa33ca96d43d4b9f
#
_cell.length_a   1.000
_cell.length_b   1.000
_cell.length_c   1.000
_cell.angle_alpha   90.00
_cell.angle_beta   90.00
_cell.angle_gamma   90.00
#
_symmetry.space_group_name_H-M   'P 1'
#
loop_
_entity.id
_entity.type
_entity.pdbx_description
1 polymer ?
#
loop_
_entity_poly.entity_id
_entity_poly.type
_entity_poly.pdbx_seq_one_letter_code
_entity_poly.pdbx_strand_id
1 'polypeptide(L)'
;MEDPLLIFNYKGDHEQGFLITTHRIIWKYRGLSGEWSIKDIGAVDSAKFMSYMKKFYETYYNDEFVTTLLTQISWSNHLAIMSKAKTAEERHFYMALCIKESYSARELDRQINSGYYERYMLSKEKLLPEQIKGLKENPFLDSYVIEFLDLPKNFKEADLRKGLIQNMKEFILEVGKDFTFIDEEYRVQVGGEDFRIDLLFFHRGLQCLVAFELKIGKFKPEYISKMDFYLEALDRQKKKENENPSVGMILCASKDDEVVEYAMSRTLSPMMVAEYKLQLPDKAVLQKKLQELINMPLIEE
;
A
#
# COMPACT_ATOMS: atom_id res chain seq x y z
N MET A 1 -40.57 -12.43 -6.91
CA MET A 1 -40.40 -11.91 -5.53
C MET A 1 -39.42 -12.86 -4.86
N GLU A 2 -38.37 -12.35 -4.26
CA GLU A 2 -37.41 -13.20 -3.52
C GLU A 2 -37.99 -13.45 -2.14
N ASP A 3 -38.09 -14.70 -1.73
CA ASP A 3 -38.57 -15.06 -0.42
C ASP A 3 -37.56 -14.68 0.67
N PRO A 4 -37.92 -13.96 1.71
CA PRO A 4 -37.04 -13.67 2.82
C PRO A 4 -36.73 -14.93 3.61
N LEU A 5 -35.46 -15.28 3.74
CA LEU A 5 -35.00 -16.41 4.55
C LEU A 5 -34.82 -16.02 6.02
N LEU A 6 -34.44 -14.77 6.29
CA LEU A 6 -34.21 -14.28 7.64
C LEU A 6 -34.32 -12.75 7.69
N ILE A 7 -35.02 -12.24 8.71
CA ILE A 7 -35.06 -10.82 9.03
C ILE A 7 -34.46 -10.65 10.41
N PHE A 8 -33.46 -9.78 10.52
CA PHE A 8 -32.85 -9.42 11.78
C PHE A 8 -33.06 -7.92 12.05
N ASN A 9 -33.85 -7.62 13.08
CA ASN A 9 -34.06 -6.25 13.56
C ASN A 9 -33.30 -6.05 14.85
N TYR A 10 -32.52 -4.97 14.93
CA TYR A 10 -31.71 -4.68 16.10
C TYR A 10 -32.57 -4.08 17.22
N LYS A 11 -32.57 -4.73 18.40
CA LYS A 11 -33.26 -4.27 19.62
C LYS A 11 -34.72 -3.78 19.43
N GLY A 12 -35.45 -4.35 18.46
CA GLY A 12 -36.79 -3.95 18.15
C GLY A 12 -36.94 -2.66 17.32
N ASP A 13 -35.85 -2.12 16.83
CA ASP A 13 -35.87 -1.01 15.88
C ASP A 13 -36.09 -1.56 14.47
N HIS A 14 -37.30 -1.37 13.95
CA HIS A 14 -37.72 -1.83 12.62
C HIS A 14 -37.08 -1.04 11.48
N GLU A 15 -36.39 0.04 11.79
CA GLU A 15 -35.67 0.87 10.79
C GLU A 15 -34.21 0.47 10.59
N GLN A 16 -33.69 -0.42 11.43
CA GLN A 16 -32.31 -0.88 11.35
C GLN A 16 -32.23 -2.41 11.39
N GLY A 17 -31.53 -3.00 10.43
CA GLY A 17 -31.44 -4.44 10.40
C GLY A 17 -30.94 -5.00 9.07
N PHE A 18 -31.05 -6.32 8.95
CA PHE A 18 -30.67 -7.05 7.76
C PHE A 18 -31.83 -7.95 7.32
N LEU A 19 -32.04 -7.99 6.01
CA LEU A 19 -32.92 -8.95 5.34
C LEU A 19 -32.07 -9.87 4.48
N ILE A 20 -32.11 -11.13 4.76
CA ILE A 20 -31.41 -12.16 3.97
C ILE A 20 -32.44 -12.82 3.06
N THR A 21 -32.14 -12.83 1.77
CA THR A 21 -32.91 -13.55 0.75
C THR A 21 -32.08 -14.69 0.17
N THR A 22 -32.62 -15.42 -0.78
CA THR A 22 -31.89 -16.51 -1.49
C THR A 22 -30.70 -16.02 -2.32
N HIS A 23 -30.65 -14.72 -2.65
CA HIS A 23 -29.65 -14.19 -3.60
C HIS A 23 -28.83 -13.03 -3.05
N ARG A 24 -29.36 -12.33 -2.03
CA ARG A 24 -28.74 -11.10 -1.52
C ARG A 24 -29.04 -10.87 -0.04
N ILE A 25 -28.20 -10.03 0.57
CA ILE A 25 -28.39 -9.48 1.89
C ILE A 25 -28.69 -8.00 1.71
N ILE A 26 -29.86 -7.59 2.17
CA ILE A 26 -30.27 -6.20 2.18
C ILE A 26 -30.07 -5.68 3.60
N TRP A 27 -29.45 -4.54 3.75
CA TRP A 27 -29.25 -3.91 5.05
C TRP A 27 -29.83 -2.50 5.07
N LYS A 28 -30.28 -2.06 6.25
CA LYS A 28 -30.71 -0.69 6.51
C LYS A 28 -30.12 -0.23 7.83
N TYR A 29 -29.53 0.96 7.82
CA TYR A 29 -28.91 1.54 9.00
C TYR A 29 -28.94 3.07 8.93
N ARG A 30 -29.54 3.73 9.93
CA ARG A 30 -29.64 5.21 10.06
C ARG A 30 -30.05 5.93 8.76
N GLY A 31 -31.07 5.41 8.08
CA GLY A 31 -31.52 6.00 6.81
C GLY A 31 -30.77 5.61 5.56
N LEU A 32 -29.63 4.93 5.71
CA LEU A 32 -28.87 4.34 4.61
C LEU A 32 -29.30 2.88 4.41
N SER A 33 -29.22 2.40 3.18
CA SER A 33 -29.48 1.01 2.84
C SER A 33 -28.61 0.56 1.70
N GLY A 34 -28.34 -0.73 1.62
CA GLY A 34 -27.58 -1.35 0.55
C GLY A 34 -27.82 -2.84 0.45
N GLU A 35 -27.15 -3.48 -0.48
CA GLU A 35 -27.25 -4.92 -0.66
C GLU A 35 -25.90 -5.54 -1.01
N TRP A 36 -25.70 -6.82 -0.62
CA TRP A 36 -24.59 -7.66 -1.03
C TRP A 36 -25.11 -8.93 -1.68
N SER A 37 -24.47 -9.37 -2.75
CA SER A 37 -24.78 -10.64 -3.39
C SER A 37 -24.34 -11.83 -2.50
N ILE A 38 -25.20 -12.83 -2.32
CA ILE A 38 -24.83 -14.07 -1.60
C ILE A 38 -23.71 -14.83 -2.33
N LYS A 39 -23.57 -14.66 -3.63
CA LYS A 39 -22.46 -15.26 -4.39
C LYS A 39 -21.09 -14.77 -3.90
N ASP A 40 -21.02 -13.56 -3.37
CA ASP A 40 -19.79 -12.98 -2.82
C ASP A 40 -19.47 -13.49 -1.40
N ILE A 41 -20.43 -14.13 -0.75
CA ILE A 41 -20.32 -14.59 0.65
C ILE A 41 -19.90 -16.06 0.72
N GLY A 42 -20.13 -16.84 -0.34
CA GLY A 42 -19.88 -18.29 -0.34
C GLY A 42 -20.92 -19.09 0.46
N ALA A 43 -20.77 -20.41 0.52
CA ALA A 43 -21.62 -21.28 1.34
C ALA A 43 -21.27 -21.11 2.82
N VAL A 44 -22.00 -20.24 3.54
CA VAL A 44 -21.76 -19.96 4.95
C VAL A 44 -22.85 -20.62 5.81
N ASP A 45 -22.42 -21.30 6.87
CA ASP A 45 -23.30 -21.75 7.95
C ASP A 45 -24.06 -20.54 8.51
N SER A 46 -25.37 -20.65 8.58
CA SER A 46 -26.28 -19.57 9.02
C SER A 46 -25.92 -19.03 10.42
N ALA A 47 -25.50 -19.87 11.34
CA ALA A 47 -25.08 -19.46 12.70
C ALA A 47 -23.78 -18.64 12.66
N LYS A 48 -22.81 -19.05 11.83
CA LYS A 48 -21.55 -18.33 11.62
C LYS A 48 -21.79 -16.99 10.93
N PHE A 49 -22.68 -16.95 9.95
CA PHE A 49 -23.07 -15.71 9.28
C PHE A 49 -23.69 -14.71 10.27
N MET A 50 -24.64 -15.14 11.09
CA MET A 50 -25.27 -14.30 12.12
C MET A 50 -24.23 -13.75 13.11
N SER A 51 -23.26 -14.54 13.50
CA SER A 51 -22.15 -14.09 14.35
C SER A 51 -21.34 -12.98 13.68
N TYR A 52 -21.04 -13.10 12.38
CA TYR A 52 -20.34 -12.06 11.63
C TYR A 52 -21.17 -10.77 11.49
N MET A 53 -22.47 -10.87 11.24
CA MET A 53 -23.36 -9.71 11.17
C MET A 53 -23.43 -8.97 12.50
N LYS A 54 -23.56 -9.71 13.61
CA LYS A 54 -23.50 -9.13 14.95
C LYS A 54 -22.17 -8.40 15.19
N LYS A 55 -21.06 -9.04 14.90
CA LYS A 55 -19.72 -8.44 15.03
C LYS A 55 -19.56 -7.20 14.15
N PHE A 56 -20.07 -7.24 12.92
CA PHE A 56 -20.06 -6.10 12.00
C PHE A 56 -20.80 -4.91 12.60
N TYR A 57 -22.01 -5.14 13.09
CA TYR A 57 -22.79 -4.11 13.75
C TYR A 57 -22.07 -3.53 14.96
N GLU A 58 -21.62 -4.40 15.88
CA GLU A 58 -20.91 -3.97 17.11
C GLU A 58 -19.63 -3.19 16.81
N THR A 59 -18.94 -3.54 15.71
CA THR A 59 -17.69 -2.88 15.29
C THR A 59 -17.93 -1.49 14.72
N TYR A 60 -19.04 -1.29 13.97
CA TYR A 60 -19.27 -0.08 13.17
C TYR A 60 -20.49 0.73 13.57
N TYR A 61 -21.15 0.39 14.68
CA TYR A 61 -22.43 0.98 15.11
C TYR A 61 -22.47 2.51 15.16
N ASN A 62 -21.37 3.18 15.54
CA ASN A 62 -21.29 4.65 15.61
C ASN A 62 -20.32 5.25 14.59
N ASP A 63 -19.91 4.49 13.58
CA ASP A 63 -18.89 4.89 12.65
C ASP A 63 -19.52 5.49 11.38
N GLU A 64 -19.61 6.83 11.33
CA GLU A 64 -20.18 7.54 10.18
C GLU A 64 -19.35 7.39 8.91
N PHE A 65 -18.03 7.24 9.04
CA PHE A 65 -17.14 7.02 7.90
C PHE A 65 -17.48 5.71 7.18
N VAL A 66 -17.73 4.65 7.94
CA VAL A 66 -18.06 3.34 7.39
C VAL A 66 -19.37 3.36 6.63
N THR A 67 -20.38 4.10 7.10
CA THR A 67 -21.70 4.15 6.45
C THR A 67 -21.64 4.66 5.01
N THR A 68 -20.71 5.54 4.70
CA THR A 68 -20.51 6.08 3.33
C THR A 68 -19.78 5.12 2.40
N LEU A 69 -19.05 4.15 2.94
CA LEU A 69 -18.18 3.24 2.19
C LEU A 69 -18.70 1.80 2.08
N LEU A 70 -19.74 1.46 2.86
CA LEU A 70 -20.26 0.09 3.00
C LEU A 70 -20.55 -0.63 1.67
N THR A 71 -21.09 0.09 0.70
CA THR A 71 -21.46 -0.48 -0.60
C THR A 71 -20.31 -0.59 -1.58
N GLN A 72 -19.18 0.06 -1.30
CA GLN A 72 -18.00 0.11 -2.19
C GLN A 72 -17.00 -1.00 -1.89
N ILE A 73 -17.17 -1.71 -0.78
CA ILE A 73 -16.25 -2.74 -0.30
C ILE A 73 -16.97 -4.08 -0.25
N SER A 74 -16.34 -5.15 -0.73
CA SER A 74 -16.93 -6.49 -0.69
C SER A 74 -17.07 -6.98 0.76
N TRP A 75 -18.07 -7.85 1.00
CA TRP A 75 -18.26 -8.47 2.32
C TRP A 75 -17.02 -9.21 2.82
N SER A 76 -16.33 -9.92 1.92
CA SER A 76 -15.08 -10.62 2.24
C SER A 76 -13.99 -9.68 2.75
N ASN A 77 -13.89 -8.47 2.17
CA ASN A 77 -12.95 -7.45 2.62
C ASN A 77 -13.34 -6.89 3.98
N HIS A 78 -14.64 -6.65 4.24
CA HIS A 78 -15.11 -6.25 5.56
C HIS A 78 -14.77 -7.28 6.64
N LEU A 79 -14.95 -8.59 6.36
CA LEU A 79 -14.58 -9.65 7.29
C LEU A 79 -13.08 -9.68 7.58
N ALA A 80 -12.24 -9.51 6.56
CA ALA A 80 -10.78 -9.44 6.72
C ALA A 80 -10.38 -8.27 7.61
N ILE A 81 -10.91 -7.07 7.34
CA ILE A 81 -10.64 -5.85 8.11
C ILE A 81 -11.08 -6.03 9.58
N MET A 82 -12.33 -6.43 9.82
CA MET A 82 -12.85 -6.62 11.19
C MET A 82 -12.09 -7.67 12.01
N SER A 83 -11.52 -8.67 11.34
CA SER A 83 -10.83 -9.76 12.02
C SER A 83 -9.40 -9.39 12.40
N LYS A 84 -8.75 -8.51 11.65
CA LYS A 84 -7.30 -8.28 11.73
C LYS A 84 -6.92 -6.85 12.11
N ALA A 85 -7.70 -5.84 11.72
CA ALA A 85 -7.46 -4.44 12.07
C ALA A 85 -8.01 -4.13 13.47
N LYS A 86 -7.14 -3.62 14.34
CA LYS A 86 -7.45 -3.48 15.78
C LYS A 86 -8.12 -2.16 16.13
N THR A 87 -7.70 -1.05 15.49
CA THR A 87 -8.21 0.30 15.78
C THR A 87 -9.19 0.78 14.72
N ALA A 88 -9.96 1.80 15.01
CA ALA A 88 -10.87 2.42 14.04
C ALA A 88 -10.08 3.03 12.89
N GLU A 89 -8.98 3.73 13.18
CA GLU A 89 -8.10 4.36 12.20
C GLU A 89 -7.50 3.33 11.24
N GLU A 90 -7.03 2.19 11.75
CA GLU A 90 -6.51 1.09 10.93
C GLU A 90 -7.61 0.53 10.02
N ARG A 91 -8.84 0.36 10.54
CA ARG A 91 -9.98 -0.11 9.73
C ARG A 91 -10.34 0.88 8.62
N HIS A 92 -10.44 2.17 8.95
CA HIS A 92 -10.73 3.24 7.97
C HIS A 92 -9.66 3.28 6.87
N PHE A 93 -8.40 3.18 7.26
CA PHE A 93 -7.28 3.14 6.33
C PHE A 93 -7.42 1.99 5.32
N TYR A 94 -7.65 0.76 5.79
CA TYR A 94 -7.80 -0.38 4.89
C TYR A 94 -9.08 -0.33 4.05
N MET A 95 -10.15 0.29 4.53
CA MET A 95 -11.35 0.53 3.73
C MET A 95 -11.06 1.51 2.58
N ALA A 96 -10.44 2.65 2.88
CA ALA A 96 -10.06 3.63 1.87
C ALA A 96 -9.09 3.01 0.84
N LEU A 97 -8.12 2.23 1.30
CA LEU A 97 -7.17 1.52 0.45
C LEU A 97 -7.86 0.49 -0.45
N CYS A 98 -8.84 -0.27 0.06
CA CYS A 98 -9.62 -1.21 -0.74
C CYS A 98 -10.36 -0.51 -1.89
N ILE A 99 -10.91 0.66 -1.65
CA ILE A 99 -11.64 1.43 -2.68
C ILE A 99 -10.65 1.96 -3.71
N LYS A 100 -9.59 2.61 -3.26
CA LYS A 100 -8.55 3.18 -4.12
C LYS A 100 -7.91 2.13 -5.03
N GLU A 101 -7.48 1.02 -4.45
CA GLU A 101 -6.71 -0.01 -5.12
C GLU A 101 -7.55 -1.17 -5.68
N SER A 102 -8.88 -1.19 -5.40
CA SER A 102 -9.79 -2.27 -5.79
C SER A 102 -9.26 -3.66 -5.41
N TYR A 103 -8.82 -3.84 -4.15
CA TYR A 103 -8.24 -5.10 -3.69
C TYR A 103 -9.27 -6.22 -3.61
N SER A 104 -8.88 -7.40 -4.08
CA SER A 104 -9.53 -8.65 -3.70
C SER A 104 -9.28 -8.98 -2.22
N ALA A 105 -10.08 -9.86 -1.64
CA ALA A 105 -9.90 -10.27 -0.24
C ALA A 105 -8.50 -10.85 0.05
N ARG A 106 -7.91 -11.57 -0.90
CA ARG A 106 -6.56 -12.14 -0.78
C ARG A 106 -5.48 -11.05 -0.82
N GLU A 107 -5.60 -10.08 -1.70
CA GLU A 107 -4.68 -8.95 -1.80
C GLU A 107 -4.73 -8.08 -0.54
N LEU A 108 -5.94 -7.77 -0.07
CA LEU A 108 -6.14 -7.05 1.20
C LEU A 108 -5.55 -7.82 2.38
N ASP A 109 -5.80 -9.12 2.46
CA ASP A 109 -5.30 -9.98 3.54
C ASP A 109 -3.76 -9.94 3.62
N ARG A 110 -3.09 -10.00 2.47
CA ARG A 110 -1.65 -9.83 2.37
C ARG A 110 -1.20 -8.46 2.89
N GLN A 111 -1.85 -7.38 2.49
CA GLN A 111 -1.49 -6.03 2.94
C GLN A 111 -1.66 -5.84 4.45
N ILE A 112 -2.73 -6.38 5.03
CA ILE A 112 -2.93 -6.35 6.49
C ILE A 112 -1.83 -7.17 7.20
N ASN A 113 -1.49 -8.36 6.69
CA ASN A 113 -0.48 -9.22 7.29
C ASN A 113 0.94 -8.64 7.15
N SER A 114 1.24 -7.91 6.07
CA SER A 114 2.52 -7.23 5.87
C SER A 114 2.68 -5.97 6.73
N GLY A 115 1.66 -5.59 7.52
CA GLY A 115 1.70 -4.38 8.34
C GLY A 115 1.74 -3.10 7.50
N TYR A 116 1.01 -3.07 6.37
CA TYR A 116 1.04 -1.94 5.44
C TYR A 116 0.62 -0.63 6.12
N TYR A 117 -0.40 -0.64 6.98
CA TYR A 117 -0.84 0.52 7.74
C TYR A 117 0.30 1.10 8.59
N GLU A 118 0.95 0.26 9.37
CA GLU A 118 2.05 0.66 10.26
C GLU A 118 3.24 1.20 9.45
N ARG A 119 3.62 0.53 8.36
CA ARG A 119 4.70 0.97 7.47
C ARG A 119 4.37 2.30 6.79
N TYR A 120 3.13 2.47 6.34
CA TYR A 120 2.66 3.71 5.74
C TYR A 120 2.69 4.87 6.73
N MET A 121 2.20 4.67 7.96
CA MET A 121 2.20 5.70 9.00
C MET A 121 3.62 6.07 9.42
N LEU A 122 4.51 5.09 9.58
CA LEU A 122 5.93 5.35 9.88
C LEU A 122 6.66 6.09 8.74
N SER A 123 6.24 5.88 7.49
CA SER A 123 6.82 6.58 6.33
C SER A 123 6.37 8.04 6.23
N LYS A 124 5.19 8.40 6.75
CA LYS A 124 4.66 9.78 6.70
C LYS A 124 5.51 10.77 7.50
N GLU A 125 6.11 10.32 8.60
CA GLU A 125 6.93 11.15 9.48
C GLU A 125 8.32 11.45 8.89
N LYS A 126 8.71 10.77 7.81
CA LYS A 126 10.00 11.02 7.17
C LYS A 126 9.91 12.17 6.18
N LEU A 127 10.97 12.98 6.18
CA LEU A 127 11.09 14.12 5.27
C LEU A 127 11.03 13.65 3.81
N LEU A 128 10.02 14.14 3.10
CA LEU A 128 9.95 13.98 1.65
C LEU A 128 10.80 15.04 0.97
N PRO A 129 11.44 14.73 -0.17
CA PRO A 129 12.04 15.75 -1.02
C PRO A 129 11.03 16.87 -1.31
N GLU A 130 11.45 18.13 -1.27
CA GLU A 130 10.55 19.29 -1.42
C GLU A 130 9.71 19.24 -2.69
N GLN A 131 10.27 18.64 -3.75
CA GLN A 131 9.59 18.44 -5.04
C GLN A 131 8.38 17.51 -4.93
N ILE A 132 8.29 16.68 -3.88
CA ILE A 132 7.21 15.72 -3.64
C ILE A 132 6.31 16.17 -2.48
N LYS A 133 6.74 17.11 -1.65
CA LYS A 133 5.98 17.62 -0.48
C LYS A 133 4.60 18.22 -0.83
N GLY A 134 4.39 18.67 -2.07
CA GLY A 134 3.11 19.21 -2.52
C GLY A 134 2.01 18.16 -2.78
N LEU A 135 2.30 16.89 -2.66
CA LEU A 135 1.33 15.81 -2.85
C LEU A 135 0.46 15.65 -1.60
N LYS A 136 -0.83 15.47 -1.81
CA LYS A 136 -1.78 15.18 -0.72
C LYS A 136 -1.46 13.89 0.03
N GLU A 137 -0.80 12.94 -0.64
CA GLU A 137 -0.38 11.66 -0.09
C GLU A 137 1.02 11.31 -0.60
N ASN A 138 1.87 10.77 0.29
CA ASN A 138 3.14 10.19 -0.11
C ASN A 138 2.90 8.82 -0.77
N PRO A 139 3.20 8.63 -2.07
CA PRO A 139 3.02 7.35 -2.72
C PRO A 139 4.14 6.35 -2.40
N PHE A 140 5.22 6.80 -1.74
CA PHE A 140 6.39 5.98 -1.47
C PHE A 140 6.44 5.52 -0.02
N LEU A 141 6.81 4.26 0.19
CA LEU A 141 7.08 3.69 1.50
C LEU A 141 8.59 3.74 1.81
N ASP A 142 8.89 3.78 3.09
CA ASP A 142 10.26 3.65 3.59
C ASP A 142 10.76 2.19 3.62
N SER A 143 9.82 1.24 3.59
CA SER A 143 10.09 -0.19 3.60
C SER A 143 9.08 -0.95 2.74
N TYR A 144 9.58 -1.80 1.86
CA TYR A 144 8.80 -2.69 0.99
C TYR A 144 8.97 -4.15 1.41
N VAL A 145 7.88 -4.92 1.37
CA VAL A 145 7.89 -6.34 1.74
C VAL A 145 7.77 -7.17 0.47
N ILE A 146 8.85 -7.87 0.12
CA ILE A 146 8.98 -8.65 -1.10
C ILE A 146 9.18 -10.15 -0.80
N GLU A 147 8.44 -10.66 0.19
CA GLU A 147 8.49 -12.05 0.66
C GLU A 147 8.04 -13.06 -0.38
N PHE A 148 7.34 -12.61 -1.41
CA PHE A 148 6.89 -13.43 -2.53
C PHE A 148 8.03 -13.83 -3.49
N LEU A 149 9.24 -13.29 -3.29
CA LEU A 149 10.41 -13.67 -4.10
C LEU A 149 11.04 -14.94 -3.56
N ASP A 150 11.12 -15.96 -4.39
CA ASP A 150 11.87 -17.18 -4.08
C ASP A 150 13.34 -17.00 -4.51
N LEU A 151 14.12 -16.34 -3.64
CA LEU A 151 15.53 -16.03 -3.91
C LEU A 151 16.46 -17.08 -3.31
N PRO A 152 17.55 -17.46 -4.00
CA PRO A 152 18.57 -18.34 -3.45
C PRO A 152 19.27 -17.67 -2.26
N LYS A 153 19.85 -18.47 -1.33
CA LYS A 153 20.51 -17.93 -0.11
C LYS A 153 21.58 -16.85 -0.40
N ASN A 154 22.31 -16.97 -1.51
CA ASN A 154 23.36 -16.04 -1.91
C ASN A 154 23.01 -15.37 -3.25
N PHE A 155 21.84 -14.71 -3.30
CA PHE A 155 21.40 -14.03 -4.51
C PHE A 155 22.21 -12.77 -4.82
N LYS A 156 22.25 -12.42 -6.11
CA LYS A 156 22.88 -11.20 -6.64
C LYS A 156 21.80 -10.17 -7.02
N GLU A 157 22.20 -8.95 -7.33
CA GLU A 157 21.28 -7.90 -7.82
C GLU A 157 20.48 -8.37 -9.07
N ALA A 158 21.14 -9.14 -9.97
CA ALA A 158 20.46 -9.73 -11.12
C ALA A 158 19.37 -10.74 -10.74
N ASP A 159 19.57 -11.54 -9.68
CA ASP A 159 18.56 -12.48 -9.21
C ASP A 159 17.37 -11.75 -8.57
N LEU A 160 17.65 -10.70 -7.79
CA LEU A 160 16.63 -9.83 -7.20
C LEU A 160 15.79 -9.17 -8.31
N ARG A 161 16.43 -8.57 -9.31
CA ARG A 161 15.74 -7.95 -10.45
C ARG A 161 14.87 -8.97 -11.19
N LYS A 162 15.44 -10.13 -11.56
CA LYS A 162 14.72 -11.21 -12.23
C LYS A 162 13.52 -11.69 -11.40
N GLY A 163 13.69 -11.86 -10.10
CA GLY A 163 12.61 -12.24 -9.18
C GLY A 163 11.47 -11.22 -9.19
N LEU A 164 11.79 -9.92 -9.15
CA LEU A 164 10.80 -8.84 -9.24
C LEU A 164 10.06 -8.83 -10.58
N ILE A 165 10.76 -9.05 -11.69
CA ILE A 165 10.14 -9.15 -13.02
C ILE A 165 9.20 -10.36 -13.11
N GLN A 166 9.62 -11.51 -12.62
CA GLN A 166 8.78 -12.72 -12.62
C GLN A 166 7.53 -12.59 -11.75
N ASN A 167 7.59 -11.77 -10.70
CA ASN A 167 6.50 -11.51 -9.77
C ASN A 167 6.02 -10.03 -9.86
N MET A 168 6.01 -9.47 -11.07
CA MET A 168 5.70 -8.05 -11.28
C MET A 168 4.32 -7.65 -10.75
N LYS A 169 3.33 -8.53 -10.82
CA LYS A 169 2.00 -8.28 -10.28
C LYS A 169 2.06 -8.04 -8.76
N GLU A 170 2.76 -8.90 -8.03
CA GLU A 170 2.94 -8.81 -6.58
C GLU A 170 3.76 -7.58 -6.21
N PHE A 171 4.76 -7.25 -7.02
CA PHE A 171 5.57 -6.05 -6.81
C PHE A 171 4.77 -4.77 -7.03
N ILE A 172 3.94 -4.68 -8.07
CA ILE A 172 3.04 -3.54 -8.29
C ILE A 172 2.01 -3.42 -7.16
N LEU A 173 1.51 -4.54 -6.62
CA LEU A 173 0.62 -4.51 -5.46
C LEU A 173 1.33 -4.00 -4.18
N GLU A 174 2.63 -4.19 -4.07
CA GLU A 174 3.41 -3.69 -2.95
C GLU A 174 3.79 -2.21 -3.09
N VAL A 175 4.23 -1.77 -4.28
CA VAL A 175 4.62 -0.38 -4.51
C VAL A 175 3.42 0.54 -4.75
N GLY A 176 2.29 0.01 -5.21
CA GLY A 176 1.03 0.73 -5.52
C GLY A 176 0.63 0.60 -6.99
N LYS A 177 -0.68 0.54 -7.25
CA LYS A 177 -1.22 0.35 -8.61
C LYS A 177 -1.07 1.57 -9.54
N ASP A 178 -0.65 2.71 -9.01
CA ASP A 178 -0.30 3.86 -9.84
C ASP A 178 1.05 3.71 -10.55
N PHE A 179 1.86 2.69 -10.18
CA PHE A 179 3.09 2.36 -10.88
C PHE A 179 2.80 1.50 -12.11
N THR A 180 3.22 1.99 -13.27
CA THR A 180 3.17 1.27 -14.55
C THR A 180 4.58 0.89 -14.95
N PHE A 181 4.87 -0.41 -15.09
CA PHE A 181 6.17 -0.91 -15.50
C PHE A 181 6.44 -0.52 -16.96
N ILE A 182 7.64 0.04 -17.23
CA ILE A 182 8.11 0.40 -18.57
C ILE A 182 9.09 -0.66 -19.05
N ASP A 183 10.23 -0.83 -18.33
CA ASP A 183 11.28 -1.76 -18.77
C ASP A 183 12.24 -2.12 -17.64
N GLU A 184 13.03 -3.20 -17.84
CA GLU A 184 14.17 -3.57 -17.02
C GLU A 184 15.48 -3.27 -17.77
N GLU A 185 16.59 -3.03 -17.01
CA GLU A 185 17.89 -2.65 -17.60
C GLU A 185 17.76 -1.52 -18.64
N TYR A 186 16.89 -0.54 -18.33
CA TYR A 186 16.56 0.52 -19.26
C TYR A 186 17.79 1.33 -19.65
N ARG A 187 18.09 1.34 -20.96
CA ARG A 187 19.29 1.96 -21.49
C ARG A 187 19.11 3.47 -21.68
N VAL A 188 20.03 4.24 -21.11
CA VAL A 188 20.27 5.65 -21.42
C VAL A 188 21.70 5.82 -21.92
N GLN A 189 21.89 6.63 -22.95
CA GLN A 189 23.20 6.87 -23.56
C GLN A 189 23.63 8.32 -23.31
N VAL A 190 24.81 8.49 -22.70
CA VAL A 190 25.36 9.82 -22.42
C VAL A 190 26.84 9.82 -22.80
N GLY A 191 27.28 10.80 -23.58
CA GLY A 191 28.68 10.93 -23.98
C GLY A 191 29.24 9.75 -24.80
N GLY A 192 28.36 8.98 -25.46
CA GLY A 192 28.73 7.78 -26.20
C GLY A 192 28.82 6.50 -25.35
N GLU A 193 28.62 6.57 -24.05
CA GLU A 193 28.57 5.44 -23.14
C GLU A 193 27.15 5.03 -22.78
N ASP A 194 26.93 3.74 -22.56
CA ASP A 194 25.65 3.15 -22.21
C ASP A 194 25.55 2.94 -20.70
N PHE A 195 24.49 3.45 -20.12
CA PHE A 195 24.14 3.26 -18.72
C PHE A 195 22.80 2.53 -18.62
N ARG A 196 22.62 1.73 -17.57
CA ARG A 196 21.41 0.92 -17.38
C ARG A 196 20.77 1.19 -16.03
N ILE A 197 19.49 1.51 -16.07
CA ILE A 197 18.63 1.66 -14.90
C ILE A 197 18.00 0.29 -14.63
N ASP A 198 18.06 -0.22 -13.40
CA ASP A 198 17.60 -1.58 -13.09
C ASP A 198 16.13 -1.80 -13.45
N LEU A 199 15.22 -0.92 -13.00
CA LEU A 199 13.81 -0.95 -13.36
C LEU A 199 13.32 0.49 -13.61
N LEU A 200 12.55 0.68 -14.68
CA LEU A 200 11.90 1.95 -14.99
C LEU A 200 10.39 1.80 -14.95
N PHE A 201 9.74 2.70 -14.22
CA PHE A 201 8.29 2.81 -14.14
C PHE A 201 7.82 4.21 -14.53
N PHE A 202 6.52 4.33 -14.79
CA PHE A 202 5.81 5.59 -14.83
C PHE A 202 4.78 5.63 -13.71
N HIS A 203 4.78 6.68 -12.91
CA HIS A 203 3.80 6.87 -11.84
C HIS A 203 2.67 7.79 -12.32
N ARG A 204 1.46 7.21 -12.45
CA ARG A 204 0.29 7.88 -13.02
C ARG A 204 -0.16 9.11 -12.22
N GLY A 205 -0.21 9.01 -10.90
CA GLY A 205 -0.62 10.10 -10.02
C GLY A 205 0.38 11.26 -9.99
N LEU A 206 1.69 10.97 -10.06
CA LEU A 206 2.77 11.95 -10.12
C LEU A 206 3.05 12.46 -11.53
N GLN A 207 2.59 11.75 -12.54
CA GLN A 207 2.89 12.02 -13.96
C GLN A 207 4.39 12.16 -14.21
N CYS A 208 5.19 11.22 -13.71
CA CYS A 208 6.65 11.22 -13.86
C CYS A 208 7.22 9.83 -14.06
N LEU A 209 8.41 9.76 -14.63
CA LEU A 209 9.22 8.54 -14.65
C LEU A 209 9.76 8.25 -13.24
N VAL A 210 9.80 6.97 -12.87
CA VAL A 210 10.39 6.53 -11.59
C VAL A 210 11.45 5.48 -11.87
N ALA A 211 12.70 5.82 -11.55
CA ALA A 211 13.86 4.95 -11.70
C ALA A 211 14.12 4.18 -10.42
N PHE A 212 14.15 2.86 -10.47
CA PHE A 212 14.57 2.01 -9.35
C PHE A 212 16.01 1.54 -9.56
N GLU A 213 16.81 1.69 -8.52
CA GLU A 213 18.15 1.09 -8.38
C GLU A 213 18.11 0.05 -7.27
N LEU A 214 18.48 -1.18 -7.58
CA LEU A 214 18.42 -2.33 -6.67
C LEU A 214 19.78 -2.61 -6.05
N LYS A 215 19.83 -2.78 -4.72
CA LYS A 215 21.04 -3.10 -3.98
C LYS A 215 20.83 -4.24 -3.00
N ILE A 216 21.64 -5.27 -3.07
CA ILE A 216 21.56 -6.45 -2.18
C ILE A 216 22.20 -6.23 -0.80
N GLY A 217 22.84 -5.08 -0.58
CA GLY A 217 23.52 -4.74 0.67
C GLY A 217 22.92 -3.54 1.39
N LYS A 218 23.68 -3.05 2.38
CA LYS A 218 23.38 -1.81 3.08
C LYS A 218 23.52 -0.62 2.12
N PHE A 219 22.67 0.40 2.31
CA PHE A 219 22.78 1.68 1.60
C PHE A 219 24.17 2.28 1.73
N LYS A 220 24.67 2.88 0.64
CA LYS A 220 25.94 3.62 0.58
C LYS A 220 25.72 4.98 -0.09
N PRO A 221 26.36 6.06 0.42
CA PRO A 221 26.21 7.42 -0.13
C PRO A 221 26.53 7.54 -1.63
N GLU A 222 27.44 6.71 -2.15
CA GLU A 222 27.80 6.69 -3.57
C GLU A 222 26.64 6.38 -4.52
N TYR A 223 25.58 5.73 -4.04
CA TYR A 223 24.41 5.40 -4.86
C TYR A 223 23.59 6.64 -5.25
N ILE A 224 23.66 7.71 -4.43
CA ILE A 224 23.00 8.98 -4.70
C ILE A 224 23.51 9.58 -6.01
N SER A 225 24.83 9.70 -6.19
CA SER A 225 25.42 10.29 -7.40
C SER A 225 25.06 9.51 -8.67
N LYS A 226 24.96 8.18 -8.57
CA LYS A 226 24.52 7.34 -9.68
C LYS A 226 23.06 7.61 -10.03
N MET A 227 22.19 7.72 -9.03
CA MET A 227 20.80 8.03 -9.22
C MET A 227 20.59 9.44 -9.79
N ASP A 228 21.28 10.47 -9.26
CA ASP A 228 21.27 11.83 -9.81
C ASP A 228 21.56 11.86 -11.30
N PHE A 229 22.61 11.13 -11.71
CA PHE A 229 22.96 11.02 -13.11
C PHE A 229 21.86 10.36 -13.96
N TYR A 230 21.21 9.31 -13.44
CA TYR A 230 20.11 8.67 -14.14
C TYR A 230 18.90 9.57 -14.30
N LEU A 231 18.52 10.31 -13.25
CA LEU A 231 17.38 11.22 -13.28
C LEU A 231 17.62 12.35 -14.28
N GLU A 232 18.82 12.94 -14.29
CA GLU A 232 19.19 13.98 -15.26
C GLU A 232 19.16 13.43 -16.71
N ALA A 233 19.64 12.20 -16.93
CA ALA A 233 19.59 11.59 -18.26
C ALA A 233 18.15 11.30 -18.71
N LEU A 234 17.28 10.83 -17.81
CA LEU A 234 15.86 10.62 -18.10
C LEU A 234 15.15 11.94 -18.41
N ASP A 235 15.38 12.97 -17.62
CA ASP A 235 14.70 14.26 -17.79
C ASP A 235 15.09 14.95 -19.10
N ARG A 236 16.35 14.84 -19.51
CA ARG A 236 16.81 15.42 -20.78
C ARG A 236 16.43 14.61 -22.01
N GLN A 237 16.37 13.29 -21.92
CA GLN A 237 16.27 12.44 -23.10
C GLN A 237 14.92 11.76 -23.27
N LYS A 238 14.19 11.51 -22.19
CA LYS A 238 13.01 10.64 -22.18
C LYS A 238 11.75 11.29 -21.66
N LYS A 239 11.86 12.21 -20.70
CA LYS A 239 10.74 12.95 -20.12
C LYS A 239 10.02 13.76 -21.21
N LYS A 240 8.70 13.68 -21.24
CA LYS A 240 7.86 14.52 -22.11
C LYS A 240 7.62 15.89 -21.49
N GLU A 241 7.23 16.86 -22.31
CA GLU A 241 7.00 18.24 -21.85
C GLU A 241 5.94 18.38 -20.76
N ASN A 242 4.93 17.53 -20.81
CA ASN A 242 3.82 17.50 -19.86
C ASN A 242 4.08 16.61 -18.62
N GLU A 243 5.25 16.00 -18.50
CA GLU A 243 5.63 15.17 -17.37
C GLU A 243 6.43 15.97 -16.35
N ASN A 244 6.25 15.62 -15.08
CA ASN A 244 7.04 16.15 -13.97
C ASN A 244 8.47 15.58 -13.99
N PRO A 245 9.43 16.18 -13.29
CA PRO A 245 10.77 15.65 -13.13
C PRO A 245 10.76 14.20 -12.65
N SER A 246 11.68 13.40 -13.19
CA SER A 246 11.82 11.99 -12.83
C SER A 246 12.17 11.80 -11.36
N VAL A 247 11.68 10.75 -10.74
CA VAL A 247 11.92 10.43 -9.32
C VAL A 247 12.79 9.18 -9.21
N GLY A 248 13.75 9.19 -8.27
CA GLY A 248 14.62 8.05 -7.99
C GLY A 248 14.17 7.25 -6.77
N MET A 249 14.27 5.93 -6.86
CA MET A 249 14.08 5.01 -5.73
C MET A 249 15.28 4.09 -5.62
N ILE A 250 16.06 4.21 -4.54
CA ILE A 250 17.13 3.27 -4.20
C ILE A 250 16.56 2.24 -3.23
N LEU A 251 16.44 1.00 -3.68
CA LEU A 251 15.89 -0.11 -2.89
C LEU A 251 17.03 -1.01 -2.41
N CYS A 252 17.29 -1.03 -1.11
CA CYS A 252 18.43 -1.73 -0.49
C CYS A 252 17.98 -2.70 0.61
N ALA A 253 18.84 -3.66 0.97
CA ALA A 253 18.50 -4.64 2.01
C ALA A 253 18.43 -4.03 3.41
N SER A 254 19.21 -2.95 3.66
CA SER A 254 19.18 -2.21 4.91
C SER A 254 19.71 -0.79 4.71
N LYS A 255 19.34 0.12 5.59
CA LYS A 255 19.86 1.49 5.59
C LYS A 255 20.05 1.98 7.03
N ASP A 256 20.78 3.07 7.15
CA ASP A 256 20.91 3.88 8.34
C ASP A 256 20.32 5.23 8.02
N ASP A 257 19.30 5.63 8.76
CA ASP A 257 18.53 6.83 8.44
C ASP A 257 19.39 8.10 8.52
N GLU A 258 20.31 8.18 9.50
CA GLU A 258 21.24 9.31 9.61
C GLU A 258 22.17 9.38 8.41
N VAL A 259 22.73 8.24 7.97
CA VAL A 259 23.59 8.19 6.77
C VAL A 259 22.82 8.60 5.51
N VAL A 260 21.55 8.18 5.38
CA VAL A 260 20.68 8.59 4.27
C VAL A 260 20.43 10.10 4.30
N GLU A 261 20.06 10.65 5.46
CA GLU A 261 19.83 12.08 5.64
C GLU A 261 21.05 12.91 5.23
N TYR A 262 22.22 12.54 5.74
CA TYR A 262 23.48 13.25 5.37
C TYR A 262 23.79 13.13 3.87
N ALA A 263 23.61 11.95 3.28
CA ALA A 263 23.85 11.73 1.86
C ALA A 263 22.93 12.54 0.96
N MET A 264 21.67 12.70 1.38
CA MET A 264 20.64 13.41 0.62
C MET A 264 20.57 14.92 0.90
N SER A 265 21.24 15.43 1.94
CA SER A 265 21.11 16.80 2.42
C SER A 265 21.43 17.89 1.37
N ARG A 266 22.24 17.57 0.35
CA ARG A 266 22.62 18.49 -0.73
C ARG A 266 22.11 18.09 -2.11
N THR A 267 21.32 17.02 -2.20
CA THR A 267 20.73 16.54 -3.44
C THR A 267 19.52 17.38 -3.81
N LEU A 268 19.48 17.88 -5.03
CA LEU A 268 18.35 18.61 -5.59
C LEU A 268 17.36 17.71 -6.32
N SER A 269 17.81 16.52 -6.70
CA SER A 269 16.96 15.56 -7.44
C SER A 269 15.96 14.88 -6.50
N PRO A 270 14.71 14.73 -6.91
CA PRO A 270 13.70 14.04 -6.12
C PRO A 270 13.99 12.53 -6.07
N MET A 271 14.49 12.03 -4.95
CA MET A 271 14.76 10.62 -4.76
C MET A 271 14.49 10.15 -3.34
N MET A 272 14.32 8.85 -3.18
CA MET A 272 14.11 8.21 -1.90
C MET A 272 14.99 6.96 -1.75
N VAL A 273 15.31 6.62 -0.51
CA VAL A 273 16.01 5.38 -0.14
C VAL A 273 15.09 4.56 0.74
N ALA A 274 14.71 3.39 0.26
CA ALA A 274 13.86 2.45 0.97
C ALA A 274 14.56 1.12 1.23
N GLU A 275 14.13 0.43 2.30
CA GLU A 275 14.54 -0.94 2.55
C GLU A 275 13.59 -1.94 1.90
N TYR A 276 14.09 -3.12 1.55
CA TYR A 276 13.22 -4.27 1.29
C TYR A 276 13.37 -5.34 2.37
N LYS A 277 12.28 -6.08 2.62
CA LYS A 277 12.23 -7.20 3.54
C LYS A 277 11.78 -8.46 2.79
N LEU A 278 12.56 -9.52 2.91
CA LEU A 278 12.28 -10.82 2.29
C LEU A 278 11.35 -11.70 3.14
N GLN A 279 10.90 -11.21 4.28
CA GLN A 279 9.97 -11.89 5.18
C GLN A 279 8.92 -10.90 5.67
N LEU A 280 7.74 -11.41 5.97
CA LEU A 280 6.71 -10.59 6.60
C LEU A 280 7.24 -10.02 7.93
N PRO A 281 7.09 -8.72 8.17
CA PRO A 281 7.52 -8.10 9.42
C PRO A 281 6.67 -8.59 10.59
N ASP A 282 7.25 -8.60 11.77
CA ASP A 282 6.47 -8.77 12.99
C ASP A 282 5.60 -7.52 13.22
N LYS A 283 4.29 -7.68 12.99
CA LYS A 283 3.31 -6.60 13.14
C LYS A 283 3.31 -6.00 14.55
N ALA A 284 3.57 -6.79 15.59
CA ALA A 284 3.63 -6.29 16.95
C ALA A 284 4.82 -5.32 17.16
N VAL A 285 5.96 -5.60 16.53
CA VAL A 285 7.13 -4.70 16.56
C VAL A 285 6.82 -3.40 15.83
N LEU A 286 6.16 -3.46 14.66
CA LEU A 286 5.76 -2.26 13.93
C LEU A 286 4.75 -1.42 14.72
N GLN A 287 3.76 -2.05 15.33
CA GLN A 287 2.77 -1.37 16.18
C GLN A 287 3.43 -0.68 17.36
N LYS A 288 4.40 -1.33 18.00
CA LYS A 288 5.16 -0.73 19.11
C LYS A 288 5.93 0.52 18.64
N LYS A 289 6.64 0.43 17.52
CA LYS A 289 7.36 1.57 16.93
C LYS A 289 6.43 2.73 16.59
N LEU A 290 5.28 2.45 16.00
CA LEU A 290 4.28 3.46 15.66
C LEU A 290 3.74 4.13 16.94
N GLN A 291 3.51 3.37 17.99
CA GLN A 291 3.01 3.89 19.27
C GLN A 291 4.06 4.73 19.99
N GLU A 292 5.33 4.36 19.92
CA GLU A 292 6.46 5.15 20.43
C GLU A 292 6.54 6.50 19.69
N LEU A 293 6.38 6.51 18.37
CA LEU A 293 6.37 7.72 17.55
C LEU A 293 5.21 8.67 17.92
N ILE A 294 4.00 8.15 18.05
CA ILE A 294 2.79 8.94 18.40
C ILE A 294 2.91 9.53 19.80
N ASN A 295 3.58 8.83 20.72
CA ASN A 295 3.76 9.26 22.11
C ASN A 295 5.00 10.15 22.32
N MET A 296 5.81 10.39 21.30
CA MET A 296 6.90 11.38 21.39
C MET A 296 6.31 12.77 21.58
N PRO A 297 6.74 13.54 22.61
CA PRO A 297 6.31 14.92 22.74
C PRO A 297 6.76 15.71 21.49
N LEU A 298 5.82 16.44 20.89
CA LEU A 298 6.17 17.41 19.86
C LEU A 298 7.23 18.34 20.45
N ILE A 299 8.44 18.29 19.89
CA ILE A 299 9.47 19.29 20.21
C ILE A 299 8.96 20.54 19.50
N GLU A 300 8.37 21.48 20.28
CA GLU A 300 8.07 22.83 19.79
C GLU A 300 9.43 23.49 19.46
N GLU A 301 9.66 23.75 18.16
CA GLU A 301 10.73 24.62 17.69
C GLU A 301 10.37 26.09 17.88
#